data_53ec9904e59d37faede0d1f37cf4ee66
#
_entry.id   53ec9904e59d37faede0d1f37cf4ee66
#
_cell.length_a   1.000
_cell.length_b   1.000
_cell.length_c   1.000
_cell.angle_alpha   90.00
_cell.angle_beta   90.00
_cell.angle_gamma   90.00
#
_symmetry.space_group_name_H-M   'P 1'
#
loop_
_entity.id
_entity.type
_entity.pdbx_description
1 polymer ?
#
loop_
_entity_poly.entity_id
_entity_poly.type
_entity_poly.pdbx_seq_one_letter_code
_entity_poly.pdbx_strand_id
1 'polypeptide(L)'
;MAQEIERIVVPLDAASETVTAIDTAVRLAARWQVPIHGVFIEDEELIGLAGLPFARQVTVGAGPEPLTKDQVEDQFRAAAERARRELAAAAERHDVKWSFEVVRGPLTADTLTGEHDLVVAGATTRPVGGHFRLSSRGWSWMEVAARPFLLAKRAWETGGSVFTLLRGRGAQSAQTLGIAAQIAGFHSRTLTVAGAFDLAVQDDFAAWVSSLLEGHSLNLKTEPGALEPAALRQRILELDCRLLVLEAGEQDGSTEDLRELVEQLTCDVLIIR
;
A
#
# COMPACT_ATOMS: atom_id res chain seq x y z
N MET A 1 -17.95 -14.37 -5.68
CA MET A 1 -17.52 -13.36 -6.67
C MET A 1 -16.37 -12.61 -6.01
N ALA A 2 -15.21 -12.55 -6.65
CA ALA A 2 -14.11 -11.72 -6.13
C ALA A 2 -14.59 -10.26 -6.09
N GLN A 3 -14.31 -9.53 -5.02
CA GLN A 3 -14.60 -8.11 -4.92
C GLN A 3 -13.77 -7.41 -6.00
N GLU A 4 -14.43 -6.84 -6.99
CA GLU A 4 -13.79 -6.17 -8.11
C GLU A 4 -13.34 -4.80 -7.61
N ILE A 5 -12.07 -4.47 -7.76
CA ILE A 5 -11.56 -3.13 -7.44
C ILE A 5 -12.09 -2.19 -8.51
N GLU A 6 -12.83 -1.16 -8.10
CA GLU A 6 -13.48 -0.19 -9.00
C GLU A 6 -12.71 1.12 -9.11
N ARG A 7 -11.87 1.43 -8.12
CA ARG A 7 -11.08 2.66 -8.09
C ARG A 7 -9.81 2.48 -7.26
N ILE A 8 -8.76 3.22 -7.62
CA ILE A 8 -7.54 3.31 -6.81
C ILE A 8 -7.48 4.70 -6.18
N VAL A 9 -7.33 4.75 -4.85
CA VAL A 9 -7.17 5.98 -4.09
C VAL A 9 -5.72 6.14 -3.67
N VAL A 10 -5.13 7.30 -3.93
CA VAL A 10 -3.75 7.60 -3.58
C VAL A 10 -3.74 8.76 -2.59
N PRO A 11 -3.58 8.48 -1.28
CA PRO A 11 -3.39 9.52 -0.30
C PRO A 11 -2.00 10.13 -0.44
N LEU A 12 -1.94 11.46 -0.46
CA LEU A 12 -0.75 12.26 -0.68
C LEU A 12 -0.61 13.30 0.43
N ASP A 13 0.58 13.54 0.89
CA ASP A 13 0.88 14.59 1.84
C ASP A 13 2.18 15.33 1.48
N ALA A 14 2.51 16.37 2.22
CA ALA A 14 3.71 17.17 1.96
C ALA A 14 5.02 16.44 2.36
N ALA A 15 4.93 15.35 3.11
CA ALA A 15 6.07 14.65 3.72
C ALA A 15 6.38 13.30 3.04
N SER A 16 5.43 12.69 2.33
CA SER A 16 5.60 11.37 1.69
C SER A 16 6.24 11.48 0.32
N GLU A 17 6.99 10.44 -0.06
CA GLU A 17 7.42 10.30 -1.45
C GLU A 17 6.25 9.83 -2.31
N THR A 18 5.64 10.79 -2.96
CA THR A 18 4.45 10.60 -3.78
C THR A 18 4.72 9.80 -5.06
N VAL A 19 5.93 9.88 -5.61
CA VAL A 19 6.28 9.34 -6.93
C VAL A 19 6.08 7.83 -7.00
N THR A 20 6.56 7.08 -5.99
CA THR A 20 6.45 5.62 -5.98
C THR A 20 5.00 5.15 -5.87
N ALA A 21 4.20 5.79 -5.00
CA ALA A 21 2.79 5.48 -4.86
C ALA A 21 2.01 5.78 -6.14
N ILE A 22 2.25 6.93 -6.75
CA ILE A 22 1.62 7.35 -8.00
C ILE A 22 1.98 6.39 -9.14
N ASP A 23 3.27 6.03 -9.32
CA ASP A 23 3.69 5.11 -10.38
C ASP A 23 3.04 3.73 -10.21
N THR A 24 3.07 3.18 -9.00
CA THR A 24 2.43 1.90 -8.68
C THR A 24 0.92 1.95 -8.94
N ALA A 25 0.23 2.98 -8.43
CA ALA A 25 -1.21 3.15 -8.59
C ALA A 25 -1.62 3.27 -10.07
N VAL A 26 -0.89 4.08 -10.84
CA VAL A 26 -1.18 4.29 -12.27
C VAL A 26 -1.02 2.99 -13.07
N ARG A 27 0.03 2.21 -12.82
CA ARG A 27 0.25 0.93 -13.50
C ARG A 27 -0.81 -0.10 -13.17
N LEU A 28 -1.25 -0.18 -11.90
CA LEU A 28 -2.37 -1.03 -11.50
C LEU A 28 -3.68 -0.57 -12.14
N ALA A 29 -3.96 0.74 -12.10
CA ALA A 29 -5.16 1.33 -12.68
C ALA A 29 -5.25 1.09 -14.20
N ALA A 30 -4.16 1.29 -14.92
CA ALA A 30 -4.08 0.99 -16.34
C ALA A 30 -4.38 -0.48 -16.65
N ARG A 31 -3.88 -1.38 -15.80
CA ARG A 31 -4.07 -2.82 -15.98
C ARG A 31 -5.48 -3.28 -15.67
N TRP A 32 -6.09 -2.74 -14.62
CA TRP A 32 -7.46 -3.06 -14.23
C TRP A 32 -8.51 -2.20 -14.93
N GLN A 33 -8.08 -1.20 -15.71
CA GLN A 33 -8.96 -0.24 -16.40
C GLN A 33 -9.89 0.53 -15.44
N VAL A 34 -9.36 0.89 -14.28
CA VAL A 34 -10.08 1.63 -13.23
C VAL A 34 -9.53 3.05 -13.10
N PRO A 35 -10.33 4.02 -12.63
CA PRO A 35 -9.87 5.38 -12.41
C PRO A 35 -8.98 5.49 -11.16
N ILE A 36 -8.17 6.56 -11.12
CA ILE A 36 -7.40 6.96 -9.94
C ILE A 36 -8.00 8.22 -9.33
N HIS A 37 -7.98 8.25 -8.00
CA HIS A 37 -8.35 9.41 -7.21
C HIS A 37 -7.20 9.80 -6.27
N GLY A 38 -6.53 10.91 -6.55
CA GLY A 38 -5.51 11.50 -5.68
C GLY A 38 -6.16 12.36 -4.60
N VAL A 39 -5.82 12.14 -3.34
CA VAL A 39 -6.31 12.93 -2.21
C VAL A 39 -5.13 13.56 -1.49
N PHE A 40 -4.94 14.86 -1.63
CA PHE A 40 -3.90 15.59 -0.91
C PHE A 40 -4.42 16.05 0.45
N ILE A 41 -3.67 15.76 1.50
CA ILE A 41 -4.09 15.98 2.87
C ILE A 41 -3.29 17.11 3.49
N GLU A 42 -3.97 18.22 3.79
CA GLU A 42 -3.42 19.32 4.57
C GLU A 42 -3.50 18.99 6.06
N ASP A 43 -2.35 19.07 6.73
CA ASP A 43 -2.24 18.83 8.16
C ASP A 43 -2.80 20.01 8.96
N GLU A 44 -3.99 19.83 9.50
CA GLU A 44 -4.64 20.83 10.33
C GLU A 44 -3.89 21.09 11.64
N GLU A 45 -3.25 20.06 12.22
CA GLU A 45 -2.44 20.22 13.43
C GLU A 45 -1.22 21.08 13.15
N LEU A 46 -0.55 20.89 12.01
CA LEU A 46 0.59 21.72 11.62
C LEU A 46 0.16 23.19 11.37
N ILE A 47 -0.99 23.38 10.73
CA ILE A 47 -1.57 24.71 10.54
C ILE A 47 -1.88 25.37 11.91
N GLY A 48 -2.44 24.58 12.84
CA GLY A 48 -2.72 25.04 14.21
C GLY A 48 -1.44 25.41 14.98
N LEU A 49 -0.41 24.57 14.89
CA LEU A 49 0.90 24.84 15.50
C LEU A 49 1.56 26.11 14.97
N ALA A 50 1.48 26.37 13.68
CA ALA A 50 2.05 27.57 13.05
C ALA A 50 1.43 28.87 13.55
N GLY A 51 0.22 28.83 14.12
CA GLY A 51 -0.42 30.00 14.76
C GLY A 51 0.10 30.31 16.17
N LEU A 52 0.97 29.46 16.75
CA LEU A 52 1.44 29.62 18.11
C LEU A 52 2.65 30.60 18.19
N PRO A 53 2.74 31.46 19.22
CA PRO A 53 3.81 32.48 19.31
C PRO A 53 5.23 31.93 19.41
N PHE A 54 5.37 30.68 19.83
CA PHE A 54 6.65 29.98 19.99
C PHE A 54 6.99 29.04 18.83
N ALA A 55 6.12 28.88 17.86
CA ALA A 55 6.37 28.03 16.72
C ALA A 55 7.53 28.58 15.87
N ARG A 56 8.52 27.75 15.60
CA ARG A 56 9.71 28.10 14.82
C ARG A 56 9.96 27.09 13.74
N GLN A 57 10.29 27.58 12.56
CA GLN A 57 10.80 26.76 11.48
C GLN A 57 12.33 26.80 11.50
N VAL A 58 12.97 25.65 11.38
CA VAL A 58 14.43 25.53 11.24
C VAL A 58 14.73 25.06 9.82
N THR A 59 15.37 25.92 9.04
CA THR A 59 15.85 25.57 7.70
C THR A 59 17.34 25.31 7.76
N VAL A 60 17.82 24.29 7.03
CA VAL A 60 19.26 23.97 6.97
C VAL A 60 20.02 25.16 6.42
N GLY A 61 20.94 25.71 7.21
CA GLY A 61 21.74 26.88 6.84
C GLY A 61 21.12 28.24 7.20
N ALA A 62 19.93 28.30 7.78
CA ALA A 62 19.29 29.48 8.33
C ALA A 62 19.00 29.30 9.82
N GLY A 63 18.90 30.42 10.56
CA GLY A 63 18.49 30.37 11.97
C GLY A 63 17.00 30.01 12.13
N PRO A 64 16.54 29.76 13.39
CA PRO A 64 15.13 29.51 13.64
C PRO A 64 14.30 30.80 13.38
N GLU A 65 13.38 30.69 12.41
CA GLU A 65 12.46 31.76 12.05
C GLU A 65 11.05 31.46 12.58
N PRO A 66 10.23 32.51 12.88
CA PRO A 66 8.82 32.27 13.23
C PRO A 66 8.10 31.49 12.13
N LEU A 67 7.39 30.45 12.50
CA LEU A 67 6.52 29.70 11.58
C LEU A 67 5.14 30.40 11.57
N THR A 68 4.73 30.92 10.42
CA THR A 68 3.44 31.58 10.27
C THR A 68 2.43 30.64 9.59
N LYS A 69 1.15 30.85 9.87
CA LYS A 69 0.07 30.09 9.27
C LYS A 69 0.06 30.24 7.73
N ASP A 70 0.23 31.46 7.24
CA ASP A 70 0.25 31.75 5.81
C ASP A 70 1.39 30.98 5.09
N GLN A 71 2.57 30.92 5.71
CA GLN A 71 3.70 30.15 5.18
C GLN A 71 3.39 28.66 5.06
N VAL A 72 2.73 28.06 6.06
CA VAL A 72 2.35 26.64 6.04
C VAL A 72 1.27 26.40 4.98
N GLU A 73 0.27 27.26 4.88
CA GLU A 73 -0.79 27.15 3.87
C GLU A 73 -0.22 27.30 2.44
N ASP A 74 0.72 28.22 2.22
CA ASP A 74 1.42 28.36 0.94
C ASP A 74 2.26 27.14 0.59
N GLN A 75 2.95 26.54 1.58
CA GLN A 75 3.71 25.30 1.39
C GLN A 75 2.79 24.14 1.03
N PHE A 76 1.64 23.99 1.69
CA PHE A 76 0.65 22.95 1.34
C PHE A 76 0.09 23.15 -0.06
N ARG A 77 -0.28 24.38 -0.43
CA ARG A 77 -0.76 24.71 -1.78
C ARG A 77 0.27 24.33 -2.84
N ALA A 78 1.54 24.70 -2.63
CA ALA A 78 2.62 24.36 -3.55
C ALA A 78 2.86 22.85 -3.64
N ALA A 79 2.78 22.13 -2.52
CA ALA A 79 2.92 20.67 -2.47
C ALA A 79 1.74 19.97 -3.16
N ALA A 80 0.50 20.40 -2.91
CA ALA A 80 -0.70 19.88 -3.55
C ALA A 80 -0.65 20.05 -5.09
N GLU A 81 -0.25 21.24 -5.57
CA GLU A 81 -0.11 21.48 -7.00
C GLU A 81 1.01 20.69 -7.65
N ARG A 82 2.07 20.37 -6.92
CA ARG A 82 3.13 19.47 -7.38
C ARG A 82 2.61 18.05 -7.50
N ALA A 83 1.99 17.53 -6.44
CA ALA A 83 1.40 16.20 -6.41
C ALA A 83 0.34 16.01 -7.52
N ARG A 84 -0.52 17.01 -7.71
CA ARG A 84 -1.52 17.02 -8.79
C ARG A 84 -0.88 16.91 -10.17
N ARG A 85 0.20 17.68 -10.43
CA ARG A 85 0.91 17.62 -11.72
C ARG A 85 1.62 16.27 -11.93
N GLU A 86 2.21 15.69 -10.88
CA GLU A 86 2.85 14.37 -10.93
C GLU A 86 1.83 13.29 -11.24
N LEU A 87 0.67 13.30 -10.57
CA LEU A 87 -0.42 12.37 -10.83
C LEU A 87 -0.95 12.51 -12.26
N ALA A 88 -1.24 13.74 -12.69
CA ALA A 88 -1.72 14.02 -14.04
C ALA A 88 -0.76 13.49 -15.11
N ALA A 89 0.52 13.84 -15.01
CA ALA A 89 1.53 13.41 -15.96
C ALA A 89 1.73 11.88 -15.97
N ALA A 90 1.60 11.21 -14.83
CA ALA A 90 1.67 9.76 -14.77
C ALA A 90 0.42 9.10 -15.38
N ALA A 91 -0.77 9.58 -15.02
CA ALA A 91 -2.04 9.07 -15.53
C ALA A 91 -2.19 9.24 -17.05
N GLU A 92 -1.82 10.40 -17.58
CA GLU A 92 -1.84 10.69 -19.03
C GLU A 92 -0.90 9.76 -19.82
N ARG A 93 0.29 9.47 -19.31
CA ARG A 93 1.23 8.53 -19.95
C ARG A 93 0.69 7.11 -20.11
N HIS A 94 -0.27 6.72 -19.28
CA HIS A 94 -0.84 5.38 -19.24
C HIS A 94 -2.32 5.33 -19.65
N ASP A 95 -2.88 6.46 -20.14
CA ASP A 95 -4.28 6.60 -20.53
C ASP A 95 -5.27 6.21 -19.41
N VAL A 96 -4.97 6.65 -18.18
CA VAL A 96 -5.78 6.39 -17.00
C VAL A 96 -6.62 7.61 -16.66
N LYS A 97 -7.92 7.41 -16.42
CA LYS A 97 -8.80 8.46 -15.89
C LYS A 97 -8.39 8.81 -14.48
N TRP A 98 -8.30 10.10 -14.21
CA TRP A 98 -7.89 10.55 -12.88
C TRP A 98 -8.72 11.72 -12.37
N SER A 99 -8.74 11.87 -11.05
CA SER A 99 -9.29 13.01 -10.33
C SER A 99 -8.38 13.36 -9.16
N PHE A 100 -8.51 14.57 -8.64
CA PHE A 100 -7.69 15.05 -7.54
C PHE A 100 -8.48 15.99 -6.65
N GLU A 101 -8.34 15.83 -5.35
CA GLU A 101 -8.92 16.76 -4.37
C GLU A 101 -7.93 17.09 -3.25
N VAL A 102 -8.17 18.20 -2.58
CA VAL A 102 -7.43 18.63 -1.39
C VAL A 102 -8.39 18.60 -0.21
N VAL A 103 -8.00 17.85 0.83
CA VAL A 103 -8.79 17.70 2.05
C VAL A 103 -7.99 18.26 3.21
N ARG A 104 -8.64 19.03 4.09
CA ARG A 104 -8.04 19.54 5.32
C ARG A 104 -8.54 18.73 6.52
N GLY A 105 -7.63 18.34 7.40
CA GLY A 105 -7.95 17.61 8.63
C GLY A 105 -7.56 16.13 8.61
N PRO A 106 -8.00 15.38 9.62
CA PRO A 106 -7.69 13.96 9.72
C PRO A 106 -8.39 13.18 8.59
N LEU A 107 -7.65 12.24 8.04
CA LEU A 107 -8.21 11.30 7.10
C LEU A 107 -9.10 10.31 7.86
N THR A 108 -10.37 10.29 7.56
CA THR A 108 -11.29 9.27 8.07
C THR A 108 -11.55 8.23 6.98
N ALA A 109 -11.91 7.01 7.39
CA ALA A 109 -12.27 5.95 6.45
C ALA A 109 -13.36 6.41 5.46
N ASP A 110 -14.30 7.22 5.94
CA ASP A 110 -15.45 7.71 5.16
C ASP A 110 -15.04 8.76 4.10
N THR A 111 -13.93 9.48 4.33
CA THR A 111 -13.46 10.53 3.42
C THR A 111 -12.71 9.97 2.21
N LEU A 112 -12.13 8.78 2.34
CA LEU A 112 -11.20 8.25 1.34
C LEU A 112 -11.77 7.21 0.41
N THR A 113 -12.80 6.46 0.82
CA THR A 113 -12.99 5.16 0.19
C THR A 113 -14.46 4.79 -0.05
N GLY A 114 -14.78 4.47 -1.30
CA GLY A 114 -15.94 3.67 -1.67
C GLY A 114 -15.76 2.19 -1.26
N GLU A 115 -16.81 1.38 -1.39
CA GLU A 115 -16.78 -0.03 -0.96
C GLU A 115 -15.77 -0.91 -1.71
N HIS A 116 -15.36 -0.52 -2.91
CA HIS A 116 -14.51 -1.29 -3.83
C HIS A 116 -13.19 -0.57 -4.17
N ASP A 117 -12.70 0.26 -3.26
CA ASP A 117 -11.46 1.00 -3.46
C ASP A 117 -10.22 0.21 -3.02
N LEU A 118 -9.12 0.36 -3.76
CA LEU A 118 -7.78 0.02 -3.30
C LEU A 118 -7.05 1.30 -2.90
N VAL A 119 -6.57 1.35 -1.66
CA VAL A 119 -5.69 2.46 -1.22
C VAL A 119 -4.24 2.13 -1.53
N VAL A 120 -3.53 3.01 -2.23
CA VAL A 120 -2.11 2.86 -2.53
C VAL A 120 -1.32 4.02 -1.91
N ALA A 121 -0.53 3.73 -0.89
CA ALA A 121 0.30 4.71 -0.19
C ALA A 121 1.79 4.43 -0.41
N GLY A 122 2.60 5.49 -0.44
CA GLY A 122 4.05 5.39 -0.48
C GLY A 122 4.66 5.19 0.91
N ALA A 123 5.70 4.38 1.01
CA ALA A 123 6.56 4.38 2.18
C ALA A 123 7.49 5.60 2.13
N THR A 124 7.87 6.11 3.30
CA THR A 124 8.95 7.12 3.34
C THR A 124 10.27 6.46 2.95
N THR A 125 10.93 7.03 1.95
CA THR A 125 11.97 6.35 1.18
C THR A 125 13.37 6.47 1.72
N ARG A 126 13.58 7.07 2.87
CA ARG A 126 14.92 7.04 3.48
C ARG A 126 15.01 5.89 4.45
N PRO A 127 15.61 4.74 4.03
CA PRO A 127 15.87 3.66 4.96
C PRO A 127 16.86 4.15 6.01
N VAL A 128 16.37 4.43 7.20
CA VAL A 128 17.24 4.63 8.36
C VAL A 128 17.56 3.24 8.90
N GLY A 129 18.81 2.81 8.72
CA GLY A 129 19.25 1.49 9.16
C GLY A 129 18.69 0.29 8.35
N GLY A 130 18.29 0.50 7.09
CA GLY A 130 17.80 -0.58 6.22
C GLY A 130 16.31 -0.90 6.37
N HIS A 131 15.58 -0.16 7.20
CA HIS A 131 14.14 -0.32 7.41
C HIS A 131 13.34 0.79 6.73
N PHE A 132 12.26 0.41 6.06
CA PHE A 132 11.28 1.37 5.54
C PHE A 132 10.40 1.83 6.70
N ARG A 133 10.18 3.13 6.82
CA ARG A 133 9.23 3.66 7.79
C ARG A 133 8.02 4.24 7.07
N LEU A 134 6.84 3.83 7.48
CA LEU A 134 5.64 4.60 7.21
C LEU A 134 5.67 5.85 8.09
N SER A 135 5.20 6.98 7.56
CA SER A 135 4.88 8.12 8.41
C SER A 135 3.81 7.69 9.43
N SER A 136 3.73 8.38 10.56
CA SER A 136 2.64 8.15 11.53
C SER A 136 1.27 8.19 10.88
N ARG A 137 1.10 9.00 9.84
CA ARG A 137 -0.12 9.09 9.03
C ARG A 137 -0.33 7.89 8.12
N GLY A 138 0.71 7.40 7.46
CA GLY A 138 0.61 6.19 6.65
C GLY A 138 0.10 5.00 7.48
N TRP A 139 0.50 4.91 8.73
CA TRP A 139 -0.02 3.92 9.68
C TRP A 139 -1.48 4.18 10.03
N SER A 140 -1.85 5.41 10.35
CA SER A 140 -3.25 5.77 10.62
C SER A 140 -4.14 5.43 9.41
N TRP A 141 -3.67 5.66 8.19
CA TRP A 141 -4.43 5.31 6.99
C TRP A 141 -4.61 3.80 6.86
N MET A 142 -3.57 3.03 7.13
CA MET A 142 -3.63 1.58 7.09
C MET A 142 -4.57 1.01 8.19
N GLU A 143 -4.58 1.61 9.38
CA GLU A 143 -5.45 1.19 10.49
C GLU A 143 -6.92 1.53 10.24
N VAL A 144 -7.16 2.71 9.68
CA VAL A 144 -8.51 3.24 9.40
C VAL A 144 -9.09 2.62 8.12
N ALA A 145 -8.25 2.26 7.14
CA ALA A 145 -8.72 1.65 5.92
C ALA A 145 -9.26 0.24 6.18
N ALA A 146 -10.58 0.10 6.30
CA ALA A 146 -11.26 -1.20 6.30
C ALA A 146 -11.23 -1.87 4.90
N ARG A 147 -10.27 -1.54 4.05
CA ARG A 147 -10.20 -1.81 2.61
C ARG A 147 -8.83 -2.38 2.23
N PRO A 148 -8.67 -2.98 1.06
CA PRO A 148 -7.38 -3.34 0.53
C PRO A 148 -6.42 -2.15 0.54
N PHE A 149 -5.24 -2.35 1.13
CA PHE A 149 -4.23 -1.31 1.31
C PHE A 149 -2.88 -1.79 0.78
N LEU A 150 -2.35 -1.11 -0.24
CA LEU A 150 -1.05 -1.38 -0.82
C LEU A 150 -0.03 -0.33 -0.36
N LEU A 151 1.00 -0.81 0.32
CA LEU A 151 2.17 -0.02 0.64
C LEU A 151 3.23 -0.19 -0.44
N ALA A 152 3.41 0.83 -1.27
CA ALA A 152 4.44 0.89 -2.29
C ALA A 152 5.76 1.39 -1.70
N LYS A 153 6.78 0.56 -1.71
CA LYS A 153 8.11 0.84 -1.16
C LYS A 153 9.17 1.06 -2.23
N ARG A 154 8.93 0.52 -3.41
CA ARG A 154 9.85 0.55 -4.53
C ARG A 154 9.15 0.98 -5.80
N ALA A 155 9.92 1.48 -6.76
CA ALA A 155 9.41 1.65 -8.11
C ALA A 155 8.87 0.32 -8.65
N TRP A 156 7.70 0.37 -9.26
CA TRP A 156 7.07 -0.81 -9.82
C TRP A 156 7.85 -1.33 -11.03
N GLU A 157 8.58 -2.40 -10.83
CA GLU A 157 9.35 -3.08 -11.88
C GLU A 157 8.72 -4.46 -12.15
N THR A 158 8.70 -4.88 -13.40
CA THR A 158 8.32 -6.24 -13.78
C THR A 158 9.41 -7.24 -13.40
N GLY A 159 9.02 -8.38 -12.87
CA GLY A 159 9.94 -9.43 -12.42
C GLY A 159 9.80 -9.73 -10.93
N GLY A 160 10.62 -10.65 -10.43
CA GLY A 160 10.50 -11.17 -9.07
C GLY A 160 9.29 -12.09 -8.91
N SER A 161 8.84 -12.31 -7.68
CA SER A 161 7.68 -13.16 -7.37
C SER A 161 6.62 -12.41 -6.57
N VAL A 162 5.38 -12.88 -6.67
CA VAL A 162 4.30 -12.51 -5.74
C VAL A 162 4.16 -13.64 -4.74
N PHE A 163 4.17 -13.29 -3.47
CA PHE A 163 3.95 -14.22 -2.39
C PHE A 163 2.65 -13.85 -1.65
N THR A 164 1.78 -14.82 -1.42
CA THR A 164 0.57 -14.60 -0.63
C THR A 164 0.49 -15.56 0.54
N LEU A 165 0.13 -15.04 1.70
CA LEU A 165 -0.14 -15.79 2.90
C LEU A 165 -1.63 -15.76 3.19
N LEU A 166 -2.26 -16.94 3.15
CA LEU A 166 -3.69 -17.13 3.39
C LEU A 166 -3.92 -17.71 4.78
N ARG A 167 -5.01 -17.31 5.42
CA ARG A 167 -5.36 -17.76 6.77
C ARG A 167 -6.34 -18.91 6.81
N GLY A 168 -7.07 -19.11 5.73
CA GLY A 168 -8.11 -20.12 5.62
C GLY A 168 -8.43 -20.48 4.18
N ARG A 169 -9.63 -21.04 3.98
CA ARG A 169 -10.21 -21.37 2.67
C ARG A 169 -11.56 -20.69 2.48
N GLY A 170 -11.82 -19.64 3.27
CA GLY A 170 -13.07 -18.88 3.21
C GLY A 170 -13.13 -17.92 2.03
N ALA A 171 -14.22 -17.16 1.97
CA ALA A 171 -14.46 -16.17 0.92
C ALA A 171 -13.35 -15.11 0.85
N GLN A 172 -12.86 -14.65 2.01
CA GLN A 172 -11.76 -13.67 2.09
C GLN A 172 -10.45 -14.24 1.52
N SER A 173 -10.09 -15.47 1.88
CA SER A 173 -8.88 -16.12 1.32
C SER A 173 -9.00 -16.33 -0.20
N ALA A 174 -10.18 -16.68 -0.70
CA ALA A 174 -10.42 -16.77 -2.14
C ALA A 174 -10.29 -15.42 -2.85
N GLN A 175 -10.78 -14.34 -2.24
CA GLN A 175 -10.62 -12.97 -2.74
C GLN A 175 -9.14 -12.55 -2.74
N THR A 176 -8.44 -12.75 -1.63
CA THR A 176 -7.00 -12.46 -1.49
C THR A 176 -6.19 -13.18 -2.57
N LEU A 177 -6.48 -14.46 -2.77
CA LEU A 177 -5.84 -15.27 -3.80
C LEU A 177 -6.14 -14.75 -5.21
N GLY A 178 -7.38 -14.35 -5.48
CA GLY A 178 -7.79 -13.77 -6.77
C GLY A 178 -7.04 -12.48 -7.10
N ILE A 179 -6.93 -11.56 -6.15
CA ILE A 179 -6.18 -10.31 -6.32
C ILE A 179 -4.68 -10.60 -6.52
N ALA A 180 -4.10 -11.48 -5.70
CA ALA A 180 -2.70 -11.89 -5.83
C ALA A 180 -2.41 -12.50 -7.21
N ALA A 181 -3.30 -13.34 -7.71
CA ALA A 181 -3.18 -13.98 -9.02
C ALA A 181 -3.28 -12.97 -10.18
N GLN A 182 -4.21 -12.00 -10.09
CA GLN A 182 -4.31 -10.93 -11.08
C GLN A 182 -3.01 -10.13 -11.15
N ILE A 183 -2.47 -9.73 -9.99
CA ILE A 183 -1.21 -8.97 -9.94
C ILE A 183 -0.06 -9.83 -10.46
N ALA A 184 0.06 -11.09 -10.03
CA ALA A 184 1.10 -12.00 -10.52
C ALA A 184 1.04 -12.18 -12.03
N GLY A 185 -0.16 -12.27 -12.61
CA GLY A 185 -0.39 -12.47 -14.04
C GLY A 185 0.26 -11.41 -14.94
N PHE A 186 0.37 -10.18 -14.47
CA PHE A 186 0.99 -9.10 -15.24
C PHE A 186 2.35 -8.63 -14.69
N HIS A 187 2.68 -9.02 -13.45
CA HIS A 187 3.93 -8.60 -12.81
C HIS A 187 5.08 -9.57 -13.10
N SER A 188 4.96 -10.83 -12.70
CA SER A 188 6.05 -11.80 -12.73
C SER A 188 5.66 -13.17 -13.29
N ARG A 189 4.38 -13.44 -13.40
CA ARG A 189 3.79 -14.74 -13.69
C ARG A 189 4.14 -15.86 -12.69
N THR A 190 4.79 -15.50 -11.56
CA THR A 190 5.11 -16.44 -10.48
C THR A 190 4.34 -16.06 -9.24
N LEU A 191 3.51 -16.97 -8.74
CA LEU A 191 2.74 -16.83 -7.52
C LEU A 191 3.08 -17.97 -6.57
N THR A 192 3.58 -17.61 -5.40
CA THR A 192 3.77 -18.56 -4.30
C THR A 192 2.67 -18.34 -3.27
N VAL A 193 1.94 -19.39 -2.94
CA VAL A 193 0.82 -19.36 -1.99
C VAL A 193 1.17 -20.20 -0.78
N ALA A 194 1.19 -19.58 0.39
CA ALA A 194 1.34 -20.26 1.66
C ALA A 194 0.03 -20.19 2.46
N GLY A 195 -0.26 -21.24 3.20
CA GLY A 195 -1.43 -21.30 4.10
C GLY A 195 -1.00 -21.38 5.55
N ALA A 196 -1.58 -20.54 6.40
CA ALA A 196 -1.36 -20.56 7.85
C ALA A 196 -2.22 -21.66 8.52
N PHE A 197 -2.14 -22.92 8.05
CA PHE A 197 -2.95 -24.02 8.58
C PHE A 197 -2.12 -25.22 8.99
N ASP A 198 -2.79 -26.10 9.72
CA ASP A 198 -2.21 -27.35 10.18
C ASP A 198 -1.84 -28.26 8.98
N LEU A 199 -0.66 -28.87 9.05
CA LEU A 199 -0.06 -29.71 8.00
C LEU A 199 -0.96 -30.84 7.50
N ALA A 200 -1.91 -31.30 8.31
CA ALA A 200 -2.84 -32.39 7.97
C ALA A 200 -3.81 -32.06 6.82
N VAL A 201 -3.84 -30.81 6.33
CA VAL A 201 -4.80 -30.32 5.33
C VAL A 201 -4.13 -29.93 4.01
N GLN A 202 -2.83 -30.22 3.82
CA GLN A 202 -2.04 -29.69 2.70
C GLN A 202 -2.43 -30.20 1.32
N ASP A 203 -2.73 -31.49 1.17
CA ASP A 203 -3.08 -32.06 -0.14
C ASP A 203 -4.35 -31.42 -0.71
N ASP A 204 -5.33 -31.18 0.14
CA ASP A 204 -6.55 -30.47 -0.22
C ASP A 204 -6.33 -28.99 -0.49
N PHE A 205 -5.32 -28.37 0.14
CA PHE A 205 -5.04 -26.95 -0.03
C PHE A 205 -4.50 -26.64 -1.43
N ALA A 206 -3.52 -27.40 -1.88
CA ALA A 206 -2.96 -27.23 -3.23
C ALA A 206 -4.03 -27.44 -4.31
N ALA A 207 -4.91 -28.43 -4.13
CA ALA A 207 -6.02 -28.69 -5.04
C ALA A 207 -7.04 -27.52 -5.03
N TRP A 208 -7.37 -27.00 -3.85
CA TRP A 208 -8.26 -25.83 -3.70
C TRP A 208 -7.67 -24.57 -4.35
N VAL A 209 -6.40 -24.26 -4.13
CA VAL A 209 -5.71 -23.12 -4.77
C VAL A 209 -5.75 -23.29 -6.29
N SER A 210 -5.41 -24.48 -6.79
CA SER A 210 -5.39 -24.76 -8.22
C SER A 210 -6.77 -24.60 -8.85
N SER A 211 -7.84 -25.05 -8.17
CA SER A 211 -9.22 -24.92 -8.67
C SER A 211 -9.69 -23.47 -8.78
N LEU A 212 -9.27 -22.61 -7.85
CA LEU A 212 -9.61 -21.17 -7.89
C LEU A 212 -8.84 -20.41 -8.96
N LEU A 213 -7.67 -20.92 -9.34
CA LEU A 213 -6.79 -20.29 -10.32
C LEU A 213 -6.87 -20.94 -11.71
N GLU A 214 -7.85 -21.81 -11.95
CA GLU A 214 -8.09 -22.36 -13.28
C GLU A 214 -8.27 -21.24 -14.31
N GLY A 215 -7.51 -21.34 -15.41
CA GLY A 215 -7.50 -20.30 -16.46
C GLY A 215 -6.46 -19.20 -16.31
N HIS A 216 -5.75 -19.14 -15.18
CA HIS A 216 -4.63 -18.21 -15.01
C HIS A 216 -3.32 -18.85 -15.49
N SER A 217 -2.61 -18.20 -16.42
CA SER A 217 -1.29 -18.67 -16.90
C SER A 217 -0.19 -18.28 -15.92
N LEU A 218 -0.16 -18.89 -14.74
CA LEU A 218 0.77 -18.63 -13.66
C LEU A 218 1.70 -19.80 -13.38
N ASN A 219 2.94 -19.52 -13.01
CA ASN A 219 3.83 -20.49 -12.36
C ASN A 219 3.48 -20.53 -10.87
N LEU A 220 2.55 -21.43 -10.53
CA LEU A 220 2.01 -21.56 -9.18
C LEU A 220 2.89 -22.49 -8.34
N LYS A 221 3.21 -22.02 -7.12
CA LYS A 221 3.85 -22.82 -6.07
C LYS A 221 2.98 -22.76 -4.82
N THR A 222 2.75 -23.88 -4.19
CA THR A 222 2.08 -23.94 -2.89
C THR A 222 3.10 -24.38 -1.83
N GLU A 223 3.09 -23.74 -0.69
CA GLU A 223 4.01 -24.03 0.42
C GLU A 223 3.23 -24.27 1.72
N PRO A 224 3.73 -25.17 2.58
CA PRO A 224 3.21 -25.28 3.94
C PRO A 224 3.63 -24.06 4.74
N GLY A 225 2.77 -23.57 5.61
CA GLY A 225 3.27 -22.51 6.40
C GLY A 225 2.45 -22.05 7.58
N ALA A 226 2.95 -22.20 8.81
CA ALA A 226 2.80 -21.17 9.81
C ALA A 226 4.10 -20.35 9.71
N LEU A 227 4.07 -19.16 9.14
CA LEU A 227 5.29 -18.39 8.99
C LEU A 227 5.41 -17.42 10.15
N GLU A 228 6.19 -17.79 11.13
CA GLU A 228 6.75 -16.84 12.10
C GLU A 228 7.35 -15.63 11.36
N PRO A 229 7.23 -14.40 11.84
CA PRO A 229 7.69 -13.20 11.14
C PRO A 229 9.13 -13.28 10.62
N ALA A 230 10.03 -13.90 11.39
CA ALA A 230 11.43 -14.10 11.00
C ALA A 230 11.57 -15.07 9.81
N ALA A 231 10.83 -16.18 9.81
CA ALA A 231 10.82 -17.17 8.74
C ALA A 231 10.18 -16.57 7.45
N LEU A 232 9.12 -15.81 7.60
CA LEU A 232 8.48 -15.10 6.47
C LEU A 232 9.45 -14.12 5.82
N ARG A 233 10.18 -13.33 6.60
CA ARG A 233 11.20 -12.41 6.09
C ARG A 233 12.30 -13.13 5.30
N GLN A 234 12.83 -14.22 5.85
CA GLN A 234 13.82 -15.02 5.17
C GLN A 234 13.27 -15.58 3.85
N ARG A 235 12.06 -16.09 3.86
CA ARG A 235 11.40 -16.64 2.67
C ARG A 235 11.17 -15.62 1.58
N ILE A 236 10.76 -14.40 1.94
CA ILE A 236 10.61 -13.27 1.02
C ILE A 236 11.91 -12.93 0.31
N LEU A 237 13.04 -12.97 1.03
CA LEU A 237 14.37 -12.74 0.45
C LEU A 237 14.78 -13.87 -0.50
N GLU A 238 14.57 -15.13 -0.10
CA GLU A 238 14.92 -16.31 -0.92
C GLU A 238 14.13 -16.37 -2.24
N LEU A 239 12.89 -15.92 -2.23
CA LEU A 239 12.01 -15.91 -3.41
C LEU A 239 12.17 -14.70 -4.32
N ASP A 240 13.07 -13.76 -4.00
CA ASP A 240 13.11 -12.43 -4.65
C ASP A 240 11.69 -11.83 -4.74
N CYS A 241 10.99 -11.85 -3.60
CA CYS A 241 9.61 -11.40 -3.54
C CYS A 241 9.53 -9.89 -3.76
N ARG A 242 8.71 -9.47 -4.70
CA ARG A 242 8.43 -8.07 -5.01
C ARG A 242 7.16 -7.57 -4.35
N LEU A 243 6.20 -8.44 -4.20
CA LEU A 243 4.92 -8.12 -3.55
C LEU A 243 4.53 -9.25 -2.60
N LEU A 244 4.34 -8.89 -1.35
CA LEU A 244 3.70 -9.73 -0.35
C LEU A 244 2.22 -9.35 -0.26
N VAL A 245 1.34 -10.35 -0.40
CA VAL A 245 -0.10 -10.19 -0.20
C VAL A 245 -0.49 -10.89 1.09
N LEU A 246 -1.00 -10.13 2.05
CA LEU A 246 -1.42 -10.61 3.36
C LEU A 246 -2.94 -10.52 3.50
N GLU A 247 -3.52 -11.59 3.99
CA GLU A 247 -4.88 -11.60 4.49
C GLU A 247 -4.86 -11.14 5.95
N ALA A 248 -5.46 -9.98 6.25
CA ALA A 248 -5.59 -9.49 7.61
C ALA A 248 -6.92 -9.97 8.21
N GLY A 249 -6.86 -10.61 9.39
CA GLY A 249 -8.04 -11.00 10.15
C GLY A 249 -8.29 -10.06 11.32
N GLU A 250 -9.53 -10.04 11.84
CA GLU A 250 -9.90 -9.26 13.04
C GLU A 250 -9.11 -9.68 14.30
N GLN A 251 -8.49 -10.86 14.30
CA GLN A 251 -7.72 -11.43 15.41
C GLN A 251 -6.20 -11.39 15.18
N ASP A 252 -5.73 -10.65 14.18
CA ASP A 252 -4.29 -10.47 14.01
C ASP A 252 -3.73 -9.79 15.24
N GLY A 253 -2.61 -10.36 15.71
CA GLY A 253 -1.84 -9.85 16.84
C GLY A 253 -1.69 -8.33 16.77
N SER A 254 -1.24 -7.68 17.79
CA SER A 254 -1.32 -6.23 17.92
C SER A 254 -0.95 -5.57 16.58
N THR A 255 -1.60 -4.48 16.22
CA THR A 255 -1.25 -3.62 15.07
C THR A 255 0.26 -3.37 15.01
N GLU A 256 0.93 -3.46 16.15
CA GLU A 256 2.37 -3.32 16.31
C GLU A 256 3.16 -4.49 15.68
N ASP A 257 2.69 -5.73 15.78
CA ASP A 257 3.37 -6.90 15.16
C ASP A 257 3.31 -6.82 13.64
N LEU A 258 2.17 -6.41 13.09
CA LEU A 258 2.02 -6.16 11.65
C LEU A 258 2.90 -5.00 11.19
N ARG A 259 3.00 -3.97 12.01
CA ARG A 259 3.85 -2.80 11.78
C ARG A 259 5.32 -3.20 11.71
N GLU A 260 5.79 -3.90 12.72
CA GLU A 260 7.17 -4.37 12.78
C GLU A 260 7.50 -5.25 11.57
N LEU A 261 6.63 -6.18 11.22
CA LEU A 261 6.78 -7.02 10.03
C LEU A 261 6.88 -6.16 8.76
N VAL A 262 5.91 -5.27 8.55
CA VAL A 262 5.85 -4.43 7.35
C VAL A 262 7.09 -3.53 7.25
N GLU A 263 7.55 -2.92 8.35
CA GLU A 263 8.75 -2.06 8.34
C GLU A 263 10.05 -2.82 8.04
N GLN A 264 10.13 -4.11 8.43
CA GLN A 264 11.31 -4.94 8.17
C GLN A 264 11.39 -5.49 6.74
N LEU A 265 10.27 -5.52 6.02
CA LEU A 265 10.22 -6.04 4.65
C LEU A 265 10.73 -5.02 3.64
N THR A 266 11.40 -5.50 2.61
CA THR A 266 11.91 -4.67 1.50
C THR A 266 11.02 -4.70 0.27
N CYS A 267 10.04 -5.61 0.21
CA CYS A 267 9.05 -5.71 -0.87
C CYS A 267 7.83 -4.81 -0.59
N ASP A 268 7.04 -4.58 -1.62
CA ASP A 268 5.73 -3.96 -1.46
C ASP A 268 4.80 -4.89 -0.66
N VAL A 269 3.85 -4.34 0.06
CA VAL A 269 2.93 -5.11 0.90
C VAL A 269 1.50 -4.71 0.60
N LEU A 270 0.69 -5.68 0.16
CA LEU A 270 -0.75 -5.53 -0.02
C LEU A 270 -1.47 -6.26 1.11
N ILE A 271 -2.29 -5.54 1.84
CA ILE A 271 -3.11 -6.07 2.93
C ILE A 271 -4.55 -6.11 2.45
N ILE A 272 -5.18 -7.28 2.51
CA ILE A 272 -6.60 -7.52 2.19
C ILE A 272 -7.36 -7.75 3.48
N ARG A 273 -8.44 -7.01 3.67
CA ARG A 273 -9.31 -7.09 4.85
C ARG A 273 -10.71 -7.51 4.47
#